data_5a524f409f95423babd5dbf87c043387
#
_entry.id   5a524f409f95423babd5dbf87c043387
#
_cell.length_a   1.000
_cell.length_b   1.000
_cell.length_c   1.000
_cell.angle_alpha   90.00
_cell.angle_beta   90.00
_cell.angle_gamma   90.00
#
_symmetry.space_group_name_H-M   'P 1'
#
loop_
_entity.id
_entity.type
_entity.pdbx_description
1 polymer ?
#
loop_
_entity_poly.entity_id
_entity_poly.type
_entity_poly.pdbx_seq_one_letter_code
_entity_poly.pdbx_strand_id
1 'polypeptide(L)'
;MKNIIFYIIIALLIGGTVFYMTNKSFVLGRVGMSFTNKPVAAATTDSVGNVAKDGKRVLVVYFSWGGNTRKLAQSIHKQVGGDIIEIRPVKPYPEGYKDTVKVGKQELDSGVLPEINVAKVNMQDYDTILVGYPIWYYREPLVVEKFLRSIDT
;
A
#
# COMPACT_ATOMS: atom_id res chain seq x y z
N MET A 1 11.46 9.07 -21.35
CA MET A 1 10.70 9.07 -20.10
C MET A 1 10.05 7.70 -19.98
N LYS A 2 10.40 6.91 -18.95
CA LYS A 2 9.70 5.64 -18.69
C LYS A 2 8.29 5.95 -18.21
N ASN A 3 7.28 5.39 -18.85
CA ASN A 3 5.90 5.48 -18.36
C ASN A 3 5.79 4.60 -17.12
N ILE A 4 5.84 5.20 -15.93
CA ILE A 4 5.57 4.49 -14.67
C ILE A 4 4.07 4.24 -14.63
N ILE A 5 3.69 2.97 -14.56
CA ILE A 5 2.27 2.59 -14.51
C ILE A 5 1.91 2.41 -13.04
N PHE A 6 1.08 3.32 -12.51
CA PHE A 6 0.52 3.24 -11.17
C PHE A 6 -0.71 2.32 -11.17
N TYR A 7 -0.71 1.32 -10.31
CA TYR A 7 -1.89 0.50 -10.04
C TYR A 7 -2.36 0.75 -8.61
N ILE A 8 -3.58 1.23 -8.47
CA ILE A 8 -4.23 1.39 -7.17
C ILE A 8 -4.97 0.09 -6.87
N ILE A 9 -4.51 -0.65 -5.86
CA ILE A 9 -5.21 -1.82 -5.36
C ILE A 9 -6.14 -1.38 -4.24
N ILE A 10 -7.42 -1.26 -4.56
CA ILE A 10 -8.45 -1.00 -3.56
C ILE A 10 -8.84 -2.35 -2.95
N ALA A 11 -8.46 -2.59 -1.69
CA ALA A 11 -8.90 -3.76 -0.95
C ALA A 11 -10.34 -3.56 -0.46
N LEU A 12 -11.32 -3.87 -1.30
CA LEU A 12 -12.70 -4.03 -0.87
C LEU A 12 -12.83 -5.39 -0.16
N LEU A 13 -12.96 -5.38 1.17
CA LEU A 13 -13.28 -6.55 1.98
C LEU A 13 -14.76 -6.92 1.84
N ILE A 14 -15.14 -7.41 0.67
CA ILE A 14 -16.39 -8.16 0.49
C ILE A 14 -16.01 -9.44 -0.28
N GLY A 15 -15.87 -10.54 0.44
CA GLY A 15 -15.84 -11.87 -0.17
C GLY A 15 -14.55 -12.31 -0.87
N GLY A 16 -13.35 -11.88 -0.44
CA GLY A 16 -12.07 -12.49 -0.89
C GLY A 16 -11.71 -12.28 -2.36
N THR A 17 -12.21 -11.24 -3.01
CA THR A 17 -11.96 -10.92 -4.41
C THR A 17 -11.07 -9.69 -4.50
N VAL A 18 -9.91 -9.82 -5.14
CA VAL A 18 -8.98 -8.72 -5.44
C VAL A 18 -9.23 -8.24 -6.87
N PHE A 19 -9.53 -6.95 -7.03
CA PHE A 19 -9.67 -6.34 -8.35
C PHE A 19 -8.35 -5.70 -8.77
N TYR A 20 -7.79 -6.17 -9.90
CA TYR A 20 -6.67 -5.51 -10.56
C TYR A 20 -7.21 -4.62 -11.67
N MET A 21 -7.00 -3.31 -11.57
CA MET A 21 -7.22 -2.42 -12.70
C MET A 21 -5.92 -2.27 -13.48
N THR A 22 -5.82 -2.89 -14.64
CA THR A 22 -4.76 -2.58 -15.59
C THR A 22 -5.33 -1.71 -16.69
N ASN A 23 -4.54 -0.81 -17.24
CA ASN A 23 -4.98 0.10 -18.32
C ASN A 23 -5.37 -0.61 -19.62
N LYS A 24 -5.29 -1.94 -19.71
CA LYS A 24 -5.64 -2.72 -20.91
C LYS A 24 -6.39 -4.03 -20.69
N SER A 25 -6.57 -4.50 -19.46
CA SER A 25 -7.30 -5.76 -19.24
C SER A 25 -7.77 -5.89 -17.80
N PHE A 26 -9.03 -6.25 -17.64
CA PHE A 26 -9.61 -6.62 -16.37
C PHE A 26 -9.36 -8.11 -16.13
N VAL A 27 -8.60 -8.45 -15.09
CA VAL A 27 -8.37 -9.85 -14.72
C VAL A 27 -8.93 -10.11 -13.33
N LEU A 28 -9.93 -10.99 -13.26
CA LEU A 28 -10.49 -11.46 -11.99
C LEU A 28 -9.68 -12.66 -11.50
N GLY A 29 -8.89 -12.47 -10.44
CA GLY A 29 -8.12 -13.54 -9.83
C GLY A 29 -8.69 -13.95 -8.47
N ARG A 30 -8.93 -15.24 -8.26
CA ARG A 30 -9.29 -15.81 -6.96
C ARG A 30 -8.00 -16.18 -6.21
N VAL A 31 -7.70 -15.46 -5.14
CA VAL A 31 -6.53 -15.75 -4.29
C VAL A 31 -6.96 -16.60 -3.11
N GLY A 32 -6.50 -17.85 -3.06
CA GLY A 32 -6.63 -18.71 -1.88
C GLY A 32 -5.66 -18.23 -0.79
N MET A 33 -6.17 -17.74 0.34
CA MET A 33 -5.34 -17.17 1.40
C MET A 33 -5.12 -18.17 2.53
N SER A 34 -3.86 -18.52 2.77
CA SER A 34 -3.40 -19.09 4.05
C SER A 34 -2.72 -17.99 4.86
N PHE A 35 -3.19 -17.73 6.07
CA PHE A 35 -2.72 -16.59 6.89
C PHE A 35 -1.83 -17.07 8.03
N THR A 36 -0.61 -16.55 8.12
CA THR A 36 0.24 -16.64 9.31
C THR A 36 0.47 -15.26 9.91
N ASN A 37 0.34 -15.13 11.23
CA ASN A 37 0.36 -13.85 11.97
C ASN A 37 1.79 -13.40 12.38
N LYS A 38 2.80 -13.51 11.53
CA LYS A 38 4.15 -13.04 11.90
C LYS A 38 4.36 -11.60 11.47
N PRO A 39 4.73 -10.66 12.37
CA PRO A 39 5.07 -9.30 11.96
C PRO A 39 6.30 -9.33 11.07
N VAL A 40 6.24 -8.61 9.94
CA VAL A 40 7.42 -8.36 9.11
C VAL A 40 8.28 -7.36 9.83
N ALA A 41 9.54 -7.74 10.07
CA ALA A 41 10.56 -6.82 10.55
C ALA A 41 10.61 -5.57 9.64
N ALA A 42 10.91 -4.40 10.23
CA ALA A 42 11.13 -3.18 9.47
C ALA A 42 12.08 -3.50 8.32
N ALA A 43 11.69 -3.12 7.10
CA ALA A 43 12.52 -3.33 5.93
C ALA A 43 13.90 -2.71 6.18
N THR A 44 14.89 -3.56 6.31
CA THR A 44 16.29 -3.15 6.27
C THR A 44 16.59 -2.67 4.87
N THR A 45 17.24 -1.54 4.76
CA THR A 45 17.59 -0.80 3.55
C THR A 45 18.53 -1.52 2.56
N ASP A 46 18.72 -2.83 2.68
CA ASP A 46 19.73 -3.57 1.93
C ASP A 46 19.22 -4.35 0.71
N SER A 47 18.01 -4.07 0.24
CA SER A 47 17.40 -4.80 -0.89
C SER A 47 16.97 -3.87 -2.03
N VAL A 48 17.87 -3.00 -2.50
CA VAL A 48 17.65 -2.35 -3.79
C VAL A 48 17.92 -3.38 -4.88
N GLY A 49 16.84 -3.94 -5.48
CA GLY A 49 16.98 -4.67 -6.72
C GLY A 49 16.39 -6.07 -6.82
N ASN A 50 15.42 -6.44 -5.99
CA ASN A 50 14.68 -7.68 -6.26
C ASN A 50 13.80 -7.50 -7.51
N VAL A 51 14.24 -8.14 -8.60
CA VAL A 51 13.49 -8.17 -9.86
C VAL A 51 12.28 -9.08 -9.69
N ALA A 52 11.11 -8.63 -10.12
CA ALA A 52 9.90 -9.46 -10.16
C ALA A 52 10.10 -10.67 -11.09
N LYS A 53 9.21 -11.67 -10.97
CA LYS A 53 9.28 -12.92 -11.73
C LYS A 53 9.24 -12.74 -13.26
N ASP A 54 8.73 -11.59 -13.73
CA ASP A 54 8.65 -11.24 -15.16
C ASP A 54 9.80 -10.32 -15.64
N GLY A 55 10.83 -10.15 -14.83
CA GLY A 55 11.97 -9.28 -15.15
C GLY A 55 11.74 -7.80 -14.91
N LYS A 56 10.57 -7.39 -14.40
CA LYS A 56 10.24 -6.00 -14.06
C LYS A 56 10.60 -5.67 -12.63
N ARG A 57 10.88 -4.41 -12.37
CA ARG A 57 11.08 -3.90 -11.01
C ARG A 57 9.74 -3.44 -10.44
N VAL A 58 9.23 -4.17 -9.46
CA VAL A 58 7.94 -3.92 -8.82
C VAL A 58 8.16 -3.42 -7.40
N LEU A 59 7.43 -2.37 -7.02
CA LEU A 59 7.35 -1.89 -5.65
C LEU A 59 5.92 -2.05 -5.13
N VAL A 60 5.76 -2.73 -4.01
CA VAL A 60 4.49 -2.80 -3.27
C VAL A 60 4.55 -1.83 -2.10
N VAL A 61 3.73 -0.79 -2.15
CA VAL A 61 3.61 0.21 -1.06
C VAL A 61 2.26 0.04 -0.40
N TYR A 62 2.19 0.06 0.92
CA TYR A 62 0.89 -0.07 1.58
C TYR A 62 0.81 0.69 2.91
N PHE A 63 -0.41 1.07 3.26
CA PHE A 63 -0.81 1.49 4.60
C PHE A 63 -1.79 0.47 5.18
N SER A 64 -1.64 0.13 6.45
CA SER A 64 -2.58 -0.78 7.13
C SER A 64 -2.75 -0.40 8.58
N TRP A 65 -3.98 -0.08 8.99
CA TRP A 65 -4.32 0.14 10.40
C TRP A 65 -4.57 -1.19 11.14
N GLY A 66 -5.54 -1.98 10.68
CA GLY A 66 -5.96 -3.23 11.34
C GLY A 66 -5.23 -4.49 10.85
N GLY A 67 -4.20 -4.37 10.00
CA GLY A 67 -3.41 -5.50 9.51
C GLY A 67 -3.96 -6.22 8.28
N ASN A 68 -5.19 -5.98 7.85
CA ASN A 68 -5.77 -6.66 6.68
C ASN A 68 -5.07 -6.28 5.37
N THR A 69 -4.85 -4.99 5.14
CA THR A 69 -4.11 -4.51 3.96
C THR A 69 -2.66 -5.02 3.97
N ARG A 70 -2.01 -5.08 5.15
CA ARG A 70 -0.67 -5.67 5.29
C ARG A 70 -0.64 -7.12 4.82
N LYS A 71 -1.57 -7.95 5.27
CA LYS A 71 -1.65 -9.36 4.86
C LYS A 71 -1.82 -9.49 3.35
N LEU A 72 -2.67 -8.65 2.76
CA LEU A 72 -2.88 -8.62 1.32
C LEU A 72 -1.63 -8.18 0.57
N ALA A 73 -0.99 -7.08 0.99
CA ALA A 73 0.24 -6.57 0.38
C ALA A 73 1.38 -7.62 0.42
N GLN A 74 1.54 -8.31 1.55
CA GLN A 74 2.50 -9.41 1.69
C GLN A 74 2.19 -10.58 0.74
N SER A 75 0.91 -10.94 0.60
CA SER A 75 0.49 -11.99 -0.32
C SER A 75 0.77 -11.62 -1.78
N ILE A 76 0.52 -10.37 -2.16
CA ILE A 76 0.82 -9.85 -3.50
C ILE A 76 2.34 -9.86 -3.73
N HIS A 77 3.11 -9.28 -2.82
CA HIS A 77 4.57 -9.26 -2.90
C HIS A 77 5.16 -10.66 -3.06
N LYS A 78 4.66 -11.64 -2.30
CA LYS A 78 5.08 -13.05 -2.40
C LYS A 78 4.83 -13.65 -3.79
N GLN A 79 3.78 -13.18 -4.48
CA GLN A 79 3.43 -13.67 -5.82
C GLN A 79 4.20 -12.97 -6.92
N VAL A 80 4.29 -11.64 -6.85
CA VAL A 80 4.92 -10.83 -7.91
C VAL A 80 6.43 -10.66 -7.71
N GLY A 81 6.93 -10.72 -6.47
CA GLY A 81 8.31 -10.36 -6.14
C GLY A 81 8.50 -8.85 -6.02
N GLY A 82 9.74 -8.39 -6.20
CA GLY A 82 10.10 -6.98 -6.08
C GLY A 82 10.30 -6.52 -4.64
N ASP A 83 10.09 -5.24 -4.37
CA ASP A 83 10.24 -4.64 -3.05
C ASP A 83 8.88 -4.36 -2.39
N ILE A 84 8.87 -4.31 -1.05
CA ILE A 84 7.67 -4.01 -0.28
C ILE A 84 7.99 -3.01 0.84
N ILE A 85 7.22 -1.92 0.93
CA ILE A 85 7.37 -0.92 1.98
C ILE A 85 6.03 -0.58 2.61
N GLU A 86 6.05 -0.22 3.89
CA GLU A 86 4.87 0.20 4.65
C GLU A 86 4.91 1.70 4.90
N ILE A 87 3.83 2.39 4.58
CA ILE A 87 3.59 3.78 4.98
C ILE A 87 3.13 3.77 6.43
N ARG A 88 3.84 4.47 7.31
CA ARG A 88 3.46 4.60 8.73
C ARG A 88 3.28 6.06 9.10
N PRO A 89 2.18 6.44 9.75
CA PRO A 89 2.10 7.77 10.33
C PRO A 89 3.15 7.91 11.44
N VAL A 90 3.77 9.09 11.56
CA VAL A 90 4.71 9.40 12.66
C VAL A 90 3.98 9.31 14.01
N LYS A 91 2.76 9.85 14.08
CA LYS A 91 1.86 9.66 15.21
C LYS A 91 0.91 8.49 14.90
N PRO A 92 1.04 7.33 15.57
CA PRO A 92 0.18 6.19 15.32
C PRO A 92 -1.30 6.51 15.53
N TYR A 93 -2.16 5.93 14.70
CA TYR A 93 -3.60 5.97 14.94
C TYR A 93 -3.96 5.18 16.19
N PRO A 94 -5.03 5.57 16.91
CA PRO A 94 -5.52 4.81 18.06
C PRO A 94 -5.81 3.35 17.71
N GLU A 95 -5.70 2.44 18.69
CA GLU A 95 -6.07 1.03 18.49
C GLU A 95 -7.59 0.84 18.43
N GLY A 96 -8.35 1.68 19.12
CA GLY A 96 -9.81 1.63 19.16
C GLY A 96 -10.45 2.15 17.89
N TYR A 97 -11.37 1.36 17.30
CA TYR A 97 -12.06 1.73 16.06
C TYR A 97 -12.73 3.11 16.13
N LYS A 98 -13.49 3.37 17.23
CA LYS A 98 -14.22 4.64 17.40
C LYS A 98 -13.29 5.86 17.43
N ASP A 99 -12.13 5.71 18.08
CA ASP A 99 -11.17 6.81 18.21
C ASP A 99 -10.40 7.02 16.90
N THR A 100 -10.09 5.94 16.19
CA THR A 100 -9.50 6.03 14.85
C THR A 100 -10.46 6.69 13.86
N VAL A 101 -11.76 6.37 13.92
CA VAL A 101 -12.79 7.05 13.12
C VAL A 101 -12.79 8.56 13.40
N LYS A 102 -12.74 8.98 14.69
CA LYS A 102 -12.68 10.42 15.04
C LYS A 102 -11.43 11.10 14.47
N VAL A 103 -10.25 10.47 14.64
CA VAL A 103 -8.99 11.04 14.13
C VAL A 103 -9.03 11.16 12.61
N GLY A 104 -9.43 10.10 11.90
CA GLY A 104 -9.56 10.13 10.44
C GLY A 104 -10.56 11.18 9.94
N LYS A 105 -11.67 11.39 10.69
CA LYS A 105 -12.62 12.47 10.38
C LYS A 105 -12.02 13.86 10.59
N GLN A 106 -11.30 14.06 11.69
CA GLN A 106 -10.62 15.34 11.97
C GLN A 106 -9.56 15.67 10.92
N GLU A 107 -8.76 14.67 10.51
CA GLU A 107 -7.80 14.84 9.40
C GLU A 107 -8.53 15.28 8.13
N LEU A 108 -9.59 14.57 7.76
CA LEU A 108 -10.36 14.87 6.56
C LEU A 108 -10.97 16.28 6.60
N ASP A 109 -11.58 16.68 7.72
CA ASP A 109 -12.22 17.98 7.88
C ASP A 109 -11.21 19.14 7.89
N SER A 110 -10.04 18.92 8.45
CA SER A 110 -8.97 19.93 8.49
C SER A 110 -8.19 20.03 7.19
N GLY A 111 -8.18 18.96 6.38
CA GLY A 111 -7.33 18.85 5.19
C GLY A 111 -5.82 18.80 5.50
N VAL A 112 -5.44 18.66 6.77
CA VAL A 112 -4.03 18.60 7.19
C VAL A 112 -3.52 17.18 6.99
N LEU A 113 -2.54 17.04 6.13
CA LEU A 113 -1.91 15.75 5.85
C LEU A 113 -1.02 15.34 7.04
N PRO A 114 -1.16 14.12 7.58
CA PRO A 114 -0.32 13.64 8.67
C PRO A 114 1.13 13.47 8.21
N GLU A 115 2.06 13.62 9.15
CA GLU A 115 3.45 13.25 8.89
C GLU A 115 3.60 11.74 8.79
N ILE A 116 4.44 11.30 7.84
CA ILE A 116 4.65 9.88 7.56
C ILE A 116 6.11 9.48 7.71
N ASN A 117 6.30 8.25 8.14
CA ASN A 117 7.58 7.54 8.10
C ASN A 117 7.46 6.43 7.06
N VAL A 118 8.24 6.55 6.00
CA VAL A 118 8.31 5.59 4.89
C VAL A 118 9.76 5.45 4.44
N ALA A 119 10.17 4.25 4.07
CA ALA A 119 11.51 4.01 3.56
C ALA A 119 11.75 4.87 2.30
N LYS A 120 12.90 5.54 2.25
CA LYS A 120 13.30 6.33 1.07
C LYS A 120 13.63 5.37 -0.06
N VAL A 121 12.91 5.48 -1.15
CA VAL A 121 13.14 4.74 -2.38
C VAL A 121 13.05 5.71 -3.55
N ASN A 122 13.86 5.48 -4.57
CA ASN A 122 13.74 6.24 -5.81
C ASN A 122 12.65 5.59 -6.67
N MET A 123 11.52 6.26 -6.85
CA MET A 123 10.38 5.74 -7.63
C MET A 123 10.74 5.48 -9.10
N GLN A 124 11.73 6.20 -9.65
CA GLN A 124 12.21 6.00 -11.01
C GLN A 124 12.92 4.64 -11.21
N ASP A 125 13.28 3.97 -10.12
CA ASP A 125 13.88 2.64 -10.18
C ASP A 125 12.87 1.53 -10.45
N TYR A 126 11.57 1.82 -10.42
CA TYR A 126 10.50 0.84 -10.57
C TYR A 126 9.73 1.01 -11.88
N ASP A 127 9.38 -0.12 -12.49
CA ASP A 127 8.53 -0.16 -13.68
C ASP A 127 7.03 -0.17 -13.31
N THR A 128 6.73 -0.68 -12.08
CA THR A 128 5.37 -0.77 -11.55
C THR A 128 5.35 -0.49 -10.05
N ILE A 129 4.43 0.35 -9.61
CA ILE A 129 4.19 0.64 -8.19
C ILE A 129 2.75 0.24 -7.87
N LEU A 130 2.59 -0.69 -6.91
CA LEU A 130 1.31 -1.14 -6.39
C LEU A 130 1.06 -0.46 -5.05
N VAL A 131 -0.03 0.32 -4.94
CA VAL A 131 -0.37 1.04 -3.72
C VAL A 131 -1.60 0.40 -3.07
N GLY A 132 -1.44 -0.13 -1.84
CA GLY A 132 -2.49 -0.79 -1.08
C GLY A 132 -2.91 0.03 0.15
N TYR A 133 -4.22 0.20 0.37
CA TYR A 133 -4.75 0.91 1.52
C TYR A 133 -6.20 0.52 1.86
N PRO A 134 -6.65 0.70 3.12
CA PRO A 134 -8.06 0.57 3.48
C PRO A 134 -8.82 1.80 3.01
N ILE A 135 -10.08 1.64 2.62
CA ILE A 135 -10.95 2.77 2.27
C ILE A 135 -11.46 3.41 3.56
N TRP A 136 -11.16 4.69 3.76
CA TRP A 136 -11.68 5.54 4.83
C TRP A 136 -12.54 6.67 4.23
N TYR A 137 -13.79 6.78 4.65
CA TYR A 137 -14.70 7.83 4.14
C TYR A 137 -14.77 7.88 2.60
N TYR A 138 -14.88 6.70 1.97
CA TYR A 138 -15.00 6.53 0.51
C TYR A 138 -13.77 6.97 -0.31
N ARG A 139 -12.62 7.16 0.35
CA ARG A 139 -11.36 7.54 -0.29
C ARG A 139 -10.15 6.89 0.40
N GLU A 140 -8.96 7.17 -0.11
CA GLU A 140 -7.72 6.84 0.58
C GLU A 140 -7.57 7.65 1.88
N PRO A 141 -6.99 7.07 2.95
CA PRO A 141 -6.60 7.81 4.14
C PRO A 141 -5.59 8.92 3.84
N LEU A 142 -5.65 10.05 4.58
CA LEU A 142 -4.75 11.18 4.31
C LEU A 142 -3.26 10.85 4.46
N VAL A 143 -2.91 9.84 5.24
CA VAL A 143 -1.55 9.29 5.32
C VAL A 143 -1.07 8.71 3.99
N VAL A 144 -1.96 8.14 3.20
CA VAL A 144 -1.67 7.64 1.84
C VAL A 144 -1.59 8.79 0.85
N GLU A 145 -2.51 9.75 0.95
CA GLU A 145 -2.46 10.99 0.15
C GLU A 145 -1.13 11.73 0.35
N LYS A 146 -0.66 11.83 1.61
CA LYS A 146 0.65 12.44 1.91
C LYS A 146 1.79 11.73 1.16
N PHE A 147 1.78 10.40 1.14
CA PHE A 147 2.75 9.61 0.39
C PHE A 147 2.66 9.89 -1.11
N LEU A 148 1.46 9.81 -1.69
CA LEU A 148 1.26 10.03 -3.13
C LEU A 148 1.76 11.42 -3.57
N ARG A 149 1.46 12.46 -2.78
CA ARG A 149 1.96 13.82 -3.06
C ARG A 149 3.48 13.94 -2.93
N SER A 150 4.13 13.07 -2.15
CA SER A 150 5.59 13.10 -1.98
C SER A 150 6.37 12.45 -3.13
N ILE A 151 5.69 11.73 -4.00
CA ILE A 151 6.31 11.07 -5.16
C ILE A 151 6.06 11.80 -6.48
N ASP A 152 5.17 12.79 -6.48
CA ASP A 152 4.88 13.64 -7.65
C ASP A 152 5.81 14.86 -7.74
N THR A 153 6.77 15.02 -6.80
CA THR A 153 7.79 16.06 -6.77
C THR A 153 9.14 15.51 -7.12
#